data_51c0fee86ea176d555f13aa9f5f67488
#
_entry.id   51c0fee86ea176d555f13aa9f5f67488
#
_cell.length_a   1.000
_cell.length_b   1.000
_cell.length_c   1.000
_cell.angle_alpha   90.00
_cell.angle_beta   90.00
_cell.angle_gamma   90.00
#
_symmetry.space_group_name_H-M   'P 1'
#
loop_
_entity.id
_entity.type
_entity.pdbx_description
1 polymer ?
#
loop_
_entity_poly.entity_id
_entity_poly.type
_entity_poly.pdbx_seq_one_letter_code
_entity_poly.pdbx_strand_id
1 'polypeptide(L)'
;MNETKITPEIVEQHGFTPEEYAKVLEIMGREPLMTELGIFSVMWSEHCSYKSSRVHLKRLPTTGERVIVPPGENAGVVDIGDDWCVAFKVESHNHPSFIEPFQGAATGVGGILRDVFTMGARPIALMNSLRFGHLDDEKHNRRSKSILKGCVDGIAHYG
;
A
#
# COMPACT_ATOMS: atom_id res chain seq x y z
N MET A 1 -12.92 32.39 11.35
CA MET A 1 -11.81 31.45 11.53
C MET A 1 -10.69 31.95 10.63
N ASN A 2 -9.49 32.21 11.17
CA ASN A 2 -8.36 32.61 10.33
C ASN A 2 -7.98 31.41 9.47
N GLU A 3 -8.26 31.46 8.19
CA GLU A 3 -7.79 30.44 7.23
C GLU A 3 -6.27 30.53 7.14
N THR A 4 -5.60 29.42 7.39
CA THR A 4 -4.14 29.33 7.26
C THR A 4 -3.79 29.53 5.79
N LYS A 5 -3.04 30.60 5.49
CA LYS A 5 -2.58 30.86 4.13
C LYS A 5 -1.62 29.77 3.69
N ILE A 6 -1.86 29.20 2.52
CA ILE A 6 -0.98 28.18 1.95
C ILE A 6 0.29 28.86 1.44
N THR A 7 1.44 28.39 1.95
CA THR A 7 2.76 28.85 1.53
C THR A 7 3.48 27.75 0.72
N PRO A 8 4.51 28.10 -0.05
CA PRO A 8 5.31 27.09 -0.78
C PRO A 8 5.84 25.97 0.12
N GLU A 9 6.22 26.30 1.36
CA GLU A 9 6.71 25.32 2.33
C GLU A 9 5.61 24.33 2.75
N ILE A 10 4.36 24.82 2.91
CA ILE A 10 3.21 23.97 3.20
C ILE A 10 2.92 23.04 2.00
N VAL A 11 3.02 23.54 0.79
CA VAL A 11 2.85 22.75 -0.44
C VAL A 11 3.89 21.62 -0.50
N GLU A 12 5.16 21.93 -0.25
CA GLU A 12 6.24 20.93 -0.20
C GLU A 12 6.03 19.91 0.92
N GLN A 13 5.62 20.34 2.13
CA GLN A 13 5.32 19.45 3.25
C GLN A 13 4.17 18.47 2.93
N HIS A 14 3.26 18.86 2.04
CA HIS A 14 2.19 17.99 1.54
C HIS A 14 2.63 17.10 0.36
N GLY A 15 3.92 17.12 0.01
CA GLY A 15 4.49 16.23 -1.00
C GLY A 15 4.16 16.59 -2.45
N PHE A 16 3.76 17.84 -2.72
CA PHE A 16 3.55 18.33 -4.08
C PHE A 16 4.82 18.85 -4.72
N THR A 17 4.98 18.55 -6.01
CA THR A 17 5.88 19.32 -6.85
C THR A 17 5.21 20.64 -7.26
N PRO A 18 6.00 21.65 -7.70
CA PRO A 18 5.41 22.90 -8.21
C PRO A 18 4.41 22.69 -9.36
N GLU A 19 4.69 21.73 -10.25
CA GLU A 19 3.83 21.39 -11.38
C GLU A 19 2.52 20.74 -10.92
N GLU A 20 2.57 19.89 -9.90
CA GLU A 20 1.38 19.28 -9.31
C GLU A 20 0.51 20.32 -8.62
N TYR A 21 1.11 21.24 -7.87
CA TYR A 21 0.38 22.32 -7.25
C TYR A 21 -0.27 23.27 -8.27
N ALA A 22 0.44 23.57 -9.36
CA ALA A 22 -0.14 24.36 -10.45
C ALA A 22 -1.42 23.70 -11.03
N LYS A 23 -1.43 22.36 -11.14
CA LYS A 23 -2.64 21.64 -11.55
C LYS A 23 -3.77 21.70 -10.52
N VAL A 24 -3.45 21.71 -9.22
CA VAL A 24 -4.48 21.93 -8.18
C VAL A 24 -5.15 23.29 -8.38
N LEU A 25 -4.34 24.34 -8.59
CA LEU A 25 -4.85 25.69 -8.84
C LEU A 25 -5.71 25.78 -10.11
N GLU A 26 -5.29 25.11 -11.18
CA GLU A 26 -6.05 25.02 -12.43
C GLU A 26 -7.40 24.32 -12.22
N ILE A 27 -7.41 23.15 -11.55
CA ILE A 27 -8.63 22.38 -11.29
C ILE A 27 -9.59 23.15 -10.40
N MET A 28 -9.08 23.80 -9.35
CA MET A 28 -9.90 24.53 -8.37
C MET A 28 -10.36 25.90 -8.88
N GLY A 29 -9.62 26.50 -9.81
CA GLY A 29 -9.83 27.89 -10.24
C GLY A 29 -9.56 28.95 -9.15
N ARG A 30 -8.99 28.53 -8.02
CA ARG A 30 -8.64 29.35 -6.85
C ARG A 30 -7.58 28.66 -5.99
N GLU A 31 -7.04 29.34 -5.00
CA GLU A 31 -6.24 28.68 -3.97
C GLU A 31 -7.10 27.69 -3.17
N PRO A 32 -6.59 26.46 -2.92
CA PRO A 32 -7.28 25.49 -2.09
C PRO A 32 -7.24 25.91 -0.61
N LEU A 33 -8.22 25.45 0.18
CA LEU A 33 -8.14 25.46 1.63
C LEU A 33 -7.15 24.39 2.12
N MET A 34 -6.68 24.49 3.37
CA MET A 34 -5.80 23.48 3.96
C MET A 34 -6.36 22.06 3.87
N THR A 35 -7.64 21.88 4.14
CA THR A 35 -8.31 20.59 4.05
C THR A 35 -8.34 20.07 2.61
N GLU A 36 -8.61 20.95 1.63
CA GLU A 36 -8.62 20.59 0.21
C GLU A 36 -7.21 20.21 -0.27
N LEU A 37 -6.20 20.99 0.15
CA LEU A 37 -4.80 20.66 -0.13
C LEU A 37 -4.44 19.27 0.42
N GLY A 38 -4.86 18.96 1.66
CA GLY A 38 -4.66 17.66 2.26
C GLY A 38 -5.34 16.52 1.48
N ILE A 39 -6.56 16.72 0.98
CA ILE A 39 -7.27 15.76 0.15
C ILE A 39 -6.51 15.50 -1.16
N PHE A 40 -6.11 16.55 -1.87
CA PHE A 40 -5.31 16.42 -3.08
C PHE A 40 -3.97 15.72 -2.83
N SER A 41 -3.29 16.06 -1.70
CA SER A 41 -2.04 15.42 -1.29
C SER A 41 -2.18 13.90 -1.16
N VAL A 42 -3.23 13.43 -0.48
CA VAL A 42 -3.48 12.00 -0.31
C VAL A 42 -3.82 11.35 -1.65
N MET A 43 -4.71 11.94 -2.44
CA MET A 43 -5.16 11.37 -3.71
C MET A 43 -4.04 11.32 -4.76
N TRP A 44 -3.10 12.27 -4.73
CA TRP A 44 -1.94 12.28 -5.63
C TRP A 44 -0.68 11.68 -5.03
N SER A 45 -0.77 11.11 -3.83
CA SER A 45 0.33 10.31 -3.30
C SER A 45 0.58 9.07 -4.17
N GLU A 46 1.79 8.55 -4.14
CA GLU A 46 2.14 7.31 -4.86
C GLU A 46 1.23 6.15 -4.43
N HIS A 47 0.82 6.13 -3.18
CA HIS A 47 -0.05 5.10 -2.62
C HIS A 47 -1.42 5.03 -3.29
N CYS A 48 -2.05 6.17 -3.58
CA CYS A 48 -3.38 6.22 -4.19
C CYS A 48 -3.34 6.29 -5.72
N SER A 49 -2.41 7.07 -6.27
CA SER A 49 -2.38 7.39 -7.70
C SER A 49 -1.47 6.49 -8.53
N TYR A 50 -0.50 5.82 -7.88
CA TYR A 50 0.57 5.09 -8.57
C TYR A 50 1.31 5.96 -9.59
N LYS A 51 1.43 7.28 -9.31
CA LYS A 51 1.92 8.28 -10.28
C LYS A 51 3.30 7.97 -10.86
N SER A 52 4.17 7.38 -10.05
CA SER A 52 5.54 7.01 -10.47
C SER A 52 5.63 5.54 -10.88
N SER A 53 4.96 4.62 -10.17
CA SER A 53 5.06 3.18 -10.41
C SER A 53 4.17 2.66 -11.53
N ARG A 54 3.13 3.39 -11.92
CA ARG A 54 2.16 2.96 -12.94
C ARG A 54 2.78 2.56 -14.27
N VAL A 55 3.81 3.28 -14.70
CA VAL A 55 4.53 2.98 -15.94
C VAL A 55 5.25 1.62 -15.87
N HIS A 56 5.73 1.26 -14.69
CA HIS A 56 6.38 -0.03 -14.44
C HIS A 56 5.36 -1.15 -14.28
N LEU A 57 4.26 -0.91 -13.55
CA LEU A 57 3.17 -1.87 -13.37
C LEU A 57 2.57 -2.31 -14.70
N LYS A 58 2.40 -1.37 -15.65
CA LYS A 58 1.91 -1.68 -16.99
C LYS A 58 2.81 -2.60 -17.82
N ARG A 59 4.06 -2.82 -17.39
CA ARG A 59 5.01 -3.74 -18.06
C ARG A 59 4.85 -5.18 -17.58
N LEU A 60 4.15 -5.40 -16.47
CA LEU A 60 3.88 -6.75 -15.97
C LEU A 60 2.83 -7.43 -16.86
N PRO A 61 3.01 -8.72 -17.16
CA PRO A 61 2.00 -9.47 -17.88
C PRO A 61 0.77 -9.65 -16.99
N THR A 62 -0.37 -9.14 -17.44
CA THR A 62 -1.64 -9.17 -16.71
C THR A 62 -2.72 -9.96 -17.44
N THR A 63 -2.39 -10.48 -18.62
CA THR A 63 -3.26 -11.29 -19.46
C THR A 63 -2.56 -12.57 -19.86
N GLY A 64 -3.32 -13.62 -20.10
CA GLY A 64 -2.80 -14.92 -20.51
C GLY A 64 -3.90 -15.96 -20.48
N GLU A 65 -3.67 -17.10 -21.12
CA GLU A 65 -4.64 -18.19 -21.23
C GLU A 65 -5.15 -18.67 -19.87
N ARG A 66 -4.29 -18.63 -18.85
CA ARG A 66 -4.62 -19.08 -17.49
C ARG A 66 -5.12 -17.98 -16.56
N VAL A 67 -5.21 -16.74 -17.02
CA VAL A 67 -5.70 -15.63 -16.19
C VAL A 67 -7.22 -15.59 -16.24
N ILE A 68 -7.87 -15.92 -15.13
CA ILE A 68 -9.32 -15.89 -14.99
C ILE A 68 -9.78 -14.48 -14.59
N VAL A 69 -9.12 -13.91 -13.58
CA VAL A 69 -9.42 -12.54 -13.10
C VAL A 69 -8.13 -11.71 -13.15
N PRO A 70 -8.05 -10.77 -14.11
CA PRO A 70 -6.92 -9.85 -14.23
C PRO A 70 -7.00 -8.73 -13.17
N PRO A 71 -5.99 -7.83 -13.09
CA PRO A 71 -6.04 -6.66 -12.22
C PRO A 71 -7.29 -5.79 -12.44
N GLY A 72 -7.87 -5.32 -11.34
CA GLY A 72 -9.11 -4.54 -11.31
C GLY A 72 -10.08 -5.02 -10.25
N GLU A 73 -9.88 -6.24 -9.76
CA GLU A 73 -10.62 -6.84 -8.66
C GLU A 73 -9.76 -6.92 -7.39
N ASN A 74 -10.36 -7.39 -6.30
CA ASN A 74 -9.69 -7.44 -5.00
C ASN A 74 -8.51 -8.42 -4.95
N ALA A 75 -8.58 -9.51 -5.72
CA ALA A 75 -7.51 -10.50 -5.85
C ALA A 75 -7.43 -11.02 -7.30
N GLY A 76 -6.25 -11.49 -7.68
CA GLY A 76 -6.06 -12.21 -8.93
C GLY A 76 -6.53 -13.65 -8.83
N VAL A 77 -7.03 -14.21 -9.95
CA VAL A 77 -7.41 -15.61 -10.04
C VAL A 77 -6.77 -16.22 -11.27
N VAL A 78 -6.11 -17.35 -11.10
CA VAL A 78 -5.46 -18.11 -12.18
C VAL A 78 -5.95 -19.56 -12.20
N ASP A 79 -6.12 -20.09 -13.41
CA ASP A 79 -6.39 -21.49 -13.65
C ASP A 79 -5.11 -22.31 -13.43
N ILE A 80 -5.20 -23.39 -12.67
CA ILE A 80 -4.12 -24.34 -12.40
C ILE A 80 -4.36 -25.71 -13.02
N GLY A 81 -5.44 -25.89 -13.77
CA GLY A 81 -5.85 -27.14 -14.40
C GLY A 81 -6.81 -27.96 -13.55
N ASP A 82 -7.36 -29.02 -14.14
CA ASP A 82 -8.26 -29.97 -13.49
C ASP A 82 -9.48 -29.32 -12.80
N ASP A 83 -10.04 -28.28 -13.42
CA ASP A 83 -11.15 -27.45 -12.90
C ASP A 83 -10.83 -26.72 -11.58
N TRP A 84 -9.54 -26.57 -11.25
CA TRP A 84 -9.10 -25.81 -10.10
C TRP A 84 -8.55 -24.44 -10.47
N CYS A 85 -8.79 -23.48 -9.61
CA CYS A 85 -8.18 -22.16 -9.70
C CYS A 85 -7.60 -21.71 -8.35
N VAL A 86 -6.64 -20.80 -8.40
CA VAL A 86 -6.05 -20.18 -7.21
C VAL A 86 -6.36 -18.69 -7.22
N ALA A 87 -6.99 -18.22 -6.15
CA ALA A 87 -7.11 -16.80 -5.85
C ALA A 87 -5.92 -16.39 -4.96
N PHE A 88 -5.28 -15.27 -5.30
CA PHE A 88 -4.12 -14.78 -4.55
C PHE A 88 -4.09 -13.26 -4.51
N LYS A 89 -3.52 -12.76 -3.42
CA LYS A 89 -3.27 -11.34 -3.18
C LYS A 89 -1.86 -11.16 -2.66
N VAL A 90 -1.20 -10.09 -3.10
CA VAL A 90 0.05 -9.61 -2.52
C VAL A 90 -0.10 -8.14 -2.16
N GLU A 91 0.37 -7.78 -0.98
CA GLU A 91 0.30 -6.42 -0.47
C GLU A 91 1.55 -6.09 0.36
N SER A 92 1.96 -4.83 0.34
CA SER A 92 3.01 -4.32 1.20
C SER A 92 2.39 -3.53 2.36
N HIS A 93 2.73 -3.90 3.59
CA HIS A 93 2.34 -3.19 4.81
C HIS A 93 3.55 -2.61 5.54
N ASN A 94 4.49 -2.05 4.80
CA ASN A 94 5.77 -1.58 5.30
C ASN A 94 5.63 -0.43 6.32
N HIS A 95 4.98 0.68 5.95
CA HIS A 95 4.87 1.85 6.81
C HIS A 95 4.07 1.60 8.09
N PRO A 96 2.86 1.02 8.05
CA PRO A 96 2.13 0.70 9.25
C PRO A 96 2.91 -0.22 10.18
N SER A 97 3.56 -1.25 9.65
CA SER A 97 4.33 -2.22 10.43
C SER A 97 5.62 -1.64 11.01
N PHE A 98 6.19 -0.59 10.39
CA PHE A 98 7.35 0.11 10.96
C PHE A 98 6.98 0.95 12.18
N ILE A 99 5.78 1.54 12.20
CA ILE A 99 5.29 2.42 13.28
C ILE A 99 4.68 1.59 14.40
N GLU A 100 3.74 0.69 14.06
CA GLU A 100 3.04 -0.20 14.98
C GLU A 100 3.16 -1.65 14.49
N PRO A 101 4.27 -2.34 14.79
CA PRO A 101 4.63 -3.61 14.17
C PRO A 101 3.56 -4.69 14.26
N PHE A 102 2.99 -4.89 15.44
CA PHE A 102 1.95 -5.90 15.65
C PHE A 102 0.67 -5.53 14.90
N GLN A 103 0.15 -4.35 15.14
CA GLN A 103 -1.13 -3.90 14.54
C GLN A 103 -1.02 -3.74 13.03
N GLY A 104 0.10 -3.19 12.56
CA GLY A 104 0.36 -3.03 11.13
C GLY A 104 0.43 -4.37 10.40
N ALA A 105 1.15 -5.35 10.95
CA ALA A 105 1.25 -6.69 10.36
C ALA A 105 -0.08 -7.45 10.44
N ALA A 106 -0.79 -7.41 11.56
CA ALA A 106 -2.10 -8.02 11.72
C ALA A 106 -3.12 -7.43 10.72
N THR A 107 -3.13 -6.10 10.56
CA THR A 107 -3.99 -5.42 9.57
C THR A 107 -3.63 -5.83 8.14
N GLY A 108 -2.33 -5.97 7.83
CA GLY A 108 -1.88 -6.45 6.52
C GLY A 108 -2.42 -7.83 6.20
N VAL A 109 -2.28 -8.77 7.13
CA VAL A 109 -2.83 -10.13 6.97
C VAL A 109 -4.35 -10.10 6.86
N GLY A 110 -5.04 -9.42 7.77
CA GLY A 110 -6.50 -9.31 7.75
C GLY A 110 -7.04 -8.70 6.44
N GLY A 111 -6.36 -7.70 5.90
CA GLY A 111 -6.69 -7.06 4.63
C GLY A 111 -6.62 -8.04 3.46
N ILE A 112 -5.51 -8.76 3.29
CA ILE A 112 -5.36 -9.71 2.17
C ILE A 112 -6.25 -10.94 2.32
N LEU A 113 -6.52 -11.42 3.54
CA LEU A 113 -7.48 -12.49 3.77
C LEU A 113 -8.88 -12.05 3.30
N ARG A 114 -9.29 -10.83 3.65
CA ARG A 114 -10.57 -10.27 3.24
C ARG A 114 -10.68 -10.17 1.72
N ASP A 115 -9.63 -9.75 1.02
CA ASP A 115 -9.62 -9.67 -0.43
C ASP A 115 -9.82 -11.04 -1.10
N VAL A 116 -9.18 -12.09 -0.57
CA VAL A 116 -9.38 -13.47 -1.04
C VAL A 116 -10.80 -13.95 -0.79
N PHE A 117 -11.38 -13.66 0.39
CA PHE A 117 -12.76 -14.02 0.70
C PHE A 117 -13.76 -13.33 -0.22
N THR A 118 -13.54 -12.09 -0.61
CA THR A 118 -14.44 -11.38 -1.55
C THR A 118 -14.49 -12.01 -2.93
N MET A 119 -13.46 -12.79 -3.29
CA MET A 119 -13.43 -13.57 -4.54
C MET A 119 -14.14 -14.94 -4.41
N GLY A 120 -14.80 -15.22 -3.28
CA GLY A 120 -15.43 -16.49 -3.01
C GLY A 120 -14.47 -17.64 -2.68
N ALA A 121 -13.20 -17.33 -2.47
CA ALA A 121 -12.17 -18.32 -2.17
C ALA A 121 -11.87 -18.36 -0.66
N ARG A 122 -11.53 -19.55 -0.16
CA ARG A 122 -11.08 -19.72 1.22
C ARG A 122 -9.55 -19.70 1.26
N PRO A 123 -8.91 -18.82 2.06
CA PRO A 123 -7.47 -18.82 2.23
C PRO A 123 -6.97 -20.16 2.76
N ILE A 124 -5.89 -20.67 2.18
CA ILE A 124 -5.27 -21.95 2.54
C ILE A 124 -3.80 -21.81 2.89
N ALA A 125 -3.18 -20.69 2.55
CA ALA A 125 -1.78 -20.42 2.85
C ALA A 125 -1.54 -18.90 2.99
N LEU A 126 -0.60 -18.55 3.84
CA LEU A 126 -0.08 -17.21 4.02
C LEU A 126 1.44 -17.24 3.82
N MET A 127 1.92 -16.41 2.91
CA MET A 127 3.35 -16.26 2.65
C MET A 127 3.82 -14.86 3.02
N ASN A 128 5.05 -14.77 3.51
CA ASN A 128 5.65 -13.50 3.90
C ASN A 128 7.00 -13.29 3.24
N SER A 129 7.32 -12.03 2.96
CA SER A 129 8.64 -11.62 2.51
C SER A 129 9.14 -10.51 3.45
N LEU A 130 9.55 -10.90 4.65
CA LEU A 130 10.06 -10.00 5.66
C LEU A 130 11.53 -9.69 5.37
N ARG A 131 11.86 -8.40 5.27
CA ARG A 131 13.20 -7.92 4.97
C ARG A 131 13.61 -6.87 5.98
N PHE A 132 14.60 -7.22 6.77
CA PHE A 132 15.21 -6.35 7.77
C PHE A 132 16.71 -6.27 7.49
N GLY A 133 17.36 -5.21 7.97
CA GLY A 133 18.80 -5.13 7.97
C GLY A 133 19.46 -6.22 8.84
N HIS A 134 20.77 -6.29 8.84
CA HIS A 134 21.50 -7.24 9.67
C HIS A 134 21.13 -7.05 11.15
N LEU A 135 20.66 -8.14 11.76
CA LEU A 135 20.22 -8.12 13.15
C LEU A 135 21.40 -8.01 14.17
N ASP A 136 22.61 -8.20 13.68
CA ASP A 136 23.85 -8.09 14.47
C ASP A 136 24.50 -6.71 14.39
N ASP A 137 23.96 -5.79 13.59
CA ASP A 137 24.42 -4.39 13.54
C ASP A 137 24.01 -3.66 14.83
N GLU A 138 25.00 -3.29 15.64
CA GLU A 138 24.78 -2.64 16.94
C GLU A 138 24.00 -1.33 16.84
N LYS A 139 24.12 -0.58 15.75
CA LYS A 139 23.41 0.70 15.54
C LYS A 139 21.91 0.53 15.33
N HIS A 140 21.48 -0.57 14.71
CA HIS A 140 20.09 -0.78 14.32
C HIS A 140 19.42 -1.94 15.07
N ASN A 141 20.20 -2.71 15.81
CA ASN A 141 19.85 -4.02 16.35
C ASN A 141 18.58 -4.03 17.22
N ARG A 142 18.49 -3.15 18.24
CA ARG A 142 17.40 -3.21 19.23
C ARG A 142 16.05 -2.89 18.59
N ARG A 143 15.97 -1.83 17.78
CA ARG A 143 14.74 -1.40 17.12
C ARG A 143 14.32 -2.40 16.04
N SER A 144 15.24 -2.87 15.21
CA SER A 144 14.95 -3.85 14.17
C SER A 144 14.45 -5.18 14.73
N LYS A 145 15.04 -5.67 15.83
CA LYS A 145 14.57 -6.90 16.53
C LYS A 145 13.17 -6.73 17.12
N SER A 146 12.88 -5.57 17.72
CA SER A 146 11.56 -5.28 18.26
C SER A 146 10.49 -5.19 17.18
N ILE A 147 10.80 -4.53 16.06
CA ILE A 147 9.89 -4.44 14.91
C ILE A 147 9.66 -5.82 14.32
N LEU A 148 10.72 -6.59 14.05
CA LEU A 148 10.60 -7.95 13.52
C LEU A 148 9.74 -8.84 14.42
N LYS A 149 9.99 -8.82 15.73
CA LYS A 149 9.18 -9.59 16.69
C LYS A 149 7.70 -9.18 16.63
N GLY A 150 7.41 -7.88 16.66
CA GLY A 150 6.05 -7.38 16.59
C GLY A 150 5.35 -7.76 15.28
N CYS A 151 6.06 -7.71 14.14
CA CYS A 151 5.51 -8.16 12.85
C CYS A 151 5.19 -9.66 12.87
N VAL A 152 6.10 -10.50 13.38
CA VAL A 152 5.88 -11.95 13.46
C VAL A 152 4.67 -12.26 14.37
N ASP A 153 4.58 -11.62 15.53
CA ASP A 153 3.45 -11.79 16.44
C ASP A 153 2.13 -11.33 15.80
N GLY A 154 2.15 -10.22 15.05
CA GLY A 154 0.97 -9.70 14.34
C GLY A 154 0.52 -10.62 13.19
N ILE A 155 1.44 -11.20 12.45
CA ILE A 155 1.15 -12.20 11.41
C ILE A 155 0.53 -13.45 12.06
N ALA A 156 1.13 -13.95 13.11
CA ALA A 156 0.67 -15.14 13.82
C ALA A 156 -0.70 -14.96 14.50
N HIS A 157 -1.17 -13.72 14.66
CA HIS A 157 -2.49 -13.44 15.24
C HIS A 157 -3.65 -14.02 14.41
N TYR A 158 -3.46 -14.17 13.09
CA TYR A 158 -4.45 -14.73 12.17
C TYR A 158 -4.11 -16.15 11.68
N GLY A 159 -2.97 -16.71 12.10
CA GLY A 159 -2.47 -18.01 11.69
C GLY A 159 -2.85 -19.16 12.59
#